data_7a8652d867984e7329eabd56583532a4
#
_entry.id   7a8652d867984e7329eabd56583532a4
#
_cell.length_a   1.000
_cell.length_b   1.000
_cell.length_c   1.000
_cell.angle_alpha   90.00
_cell.angle_beta   90.00
_cell.angle_gamma   90.00
#
_symmetry.space_group_name_H-M   'P 1'
#
loop_
_entity.id
_entity.type
_entity.pdbx_description
1 polymer ?
#
loop_
_entity_poly.entity_id
_entity_poly.type
_entity_poly.pdbx_seq_one_letter_code
_entity_poly.pdbx_strand_id
1 'polypeptide(L)'
;MEPRRGPLTAGEKVQFTDRKGKKITGQLVAGGSTQTEHGLILHDDVIGKTEGTVILTVHAKCEAQVNQVYPEKDKNKPWKSSRAIGGWEYAVMRPRLADYVLSMPRGAQIMYPKDIAQVIQLGDIRSGMRVLESGAGSGAMSVNLLDAVGERGHLTMIELRPEFAKVAQANATLYYGEAPSWWDLKTGDFDSVAAELPEHWFDRIMHD
;
A
#
# COMPACT_ATOMS: atom_id res chain seq x y z
N MET A 1 14.75 8.95 -2.56
CA MET A 1 13.47 9.65 -2.25
C MET A 1 13.62 10.45 -0.98
N GLU A 2 13.25 11.72 -0.99
CA GLU A 2 13.17 12.49 0.25
C GLU A 2 12.04 11.95 1.14
N PRO A 3 12.24 11.93 2.47
CA PRO A 3 11.18 11.55 3.38
C PRO A 3 9.95 12.44 3.15
N ARG A 4 8.78 11.84 2.99
CA ARG A 4 7.53 12.62 2.88
C ARG A 4 7.34 13.41 4.15
N ARG A 5 7.37 14.72 4.05
CA ARG A 5 7.26 15.68 5.14
C ARG A 5 6.11 16.64 4.87
N GLY A 6 5.70 17.36 5.93
CA GLY A 6 4.64 18.35 5.81
C GLY A 6 3.24 17.79 5.99
N PRO A 7 2.23 18.61 5.72
CA PRO A 7 0.82 18.24 5.89
C PRO A 7 0.42 17.06 4.99
N LEU A 8 -0.51 16.25 5.48
CA LEU A 8 -1.12 15.17 4.71
C LEU A 8 -2.02 15.76 3.61
N THR A 9 -1.94 15.19 2.40
CA THR A 9 -2.67 15.68 1.23
C THR A 9 -3.67 14.65 0.71
N ALA A 10 -4.66 15.11 -0.05
CA ALA A 10 -5.56 14.22 -0.76
C ALA A 10 -4.76 13.32 -1.75
N GLY A 11 -5.18 12.06 -1.88
CA GLY A 11 -4.48 11.05 -2.66
C GLY A 11 -3.43 10.27 -1.87
N GLU A 12 -2.93 10.78 -0.74
CA GLU A 12 -1.98 10.04 0.08
C GLU A 12 -2.61 8.85 0.80
N LYS A 13 -1.83 7.79 0.93
CA LYS A 13 -2.17 6.65 1.78
C LYS A 13 -1.77 6.92 3.21
N VAL A 14 -2.70 6.71 4.13
CA VAL A 14 -2.51 6.92 5.57
C VAL A 14 -2.89 5.67 6.36
N GLN A 15 -2.34 5.58 7.55
CA GLN A 15 -2.67 4.56 8.53
C GLN A 15 -3.28 5.22 9.77
N PHE A 16 -4.48 4.77 10.11
CA PHE A 16 -5.19 5.14 11.33
C PHE A 16 -4.93 4.07 12.38
N THR A 17 -4.41 4.46 13.52
CA THR A 17 -4.11 3.53 14.63
C THR A 17 -4.93 3.93 15.85
N ASP A 18 -5.75 3.03 16.36
CA ASP A 18 -6.55 3.25 17.56
C ASP A 18 -5.73 3.08 18.85
N ARG A 19 -6.35 3.37 20.00
CA ARG A 19 -5.74 3.23 21.34
C ARG A 19 -5.30 1.79 21.68
N LYS A 20 -5.86 0.78 20.99
CA LYS A 20 -5.55 -0.64 21.16
C LYS A 20 -4.45 -1.12 20.20
N GLY A 21 -3.95 -0.23 19.34
CA GLY A 21 -2.95 -0.55 18.32
C GLY A 21 -3.55 -1.19 17.06
N LYS A 22 -4.88 -1.25 16.92
CA LYS A 22 -5.52 -1.72 15.70
C LYS A 22 -5.31 -0.70 14.59
N LYS A 23 -4.87 -1.19 13.44
CA LYS A 23 -4.51 -0.37 12.28
C LYS A 23 -5.52 -0.50 11.17
N ILE A 24 -5.88 0.60 10.58
CA ILE A 24 -6.70 0.69 9.37
C ILE A 24 -5.91 1.53 8.38
N THR A 25 -5.71 1.04 7.16
CA THR A 25 -5.02 1.80 6.12
C THR A 25 -6.03 2.21 5.06
N GLY A 26 -5.97 3.46 4.65
CA GLY A 26 -6.85 4.03 3.63
C GLY A 26 -6.15 5.09 2.81
N GLN A 27 -6.75 5.47 1.70
CA GLN A 27 -6.31 6.59 0.88
C GLN A 27 -7.17 7.81 1.20
N LEU A 28 -6.56 8.96 1.39
CA LEU A 28 -7.28 10.22 1.64
C LEU A 28 -7.96 10.70 0.35
N VAL A 29 -9.24 10.94 0.43
CA VAL A 29 -10.05 11.48 -0.68
C VAL A 29 -10.81 12.68 -0.16
N ALA A 30 -10.69 13.83 -0.80
CA ALA A 30 -11.43 15.03 -0.41
C ALA A 30 -12.94 14.74 -0.39
N GLY A 31 -13.65 15.13 0.68
CA GLY A 31 -15.05 14.79 0.91
C GLY A 31 -15.32 13.31 1.25
N GLY A 32 -14.27 12.49 1.32
CA GLY A 32 -14.38 11.05 1.61
C GLY A 32 -14.37 10.73 3.10
N SER A 33 -14.52 9.44 3.41
CA SER A 33 -14.46 8.94 4.77
C SER A 33 -13.97 7.51 4.84
N THR A 34 -13.38 7.12 5.97
CA THR A 34 -13.01 5.73 6.29
C THR A 34 -13.96 5.20 7.36
N GLN A 35 -14.65 4.09 7.04
CA GLN A 35 -15.49 3.40 8.00
C GLN A 35 -14.65 2.62 9.00
N THR A 36 -14.96 2.78 10.29
CA THR A 36 -14.37 1.99 11.37
C THR A 36 -15.47 1.31 12.20
N GLU A 37 -15.08 0.41 13.09
CA GLU A 37 -16.02 -0.19 14.05
C GLU A 37 -16.54 0.82 15.09
N HIS A 38 -15.92 2.00 15.17
CA HIS A 38 -16.22 3.04 16.14
C HIS A 38 -16.78 4.34 15.49
N GLY A 39 -17.23 4.27 14.24
CA GLY A 39 -17.75 5.40 13.48
C GLY A 39 -16.93 5.73 12.26
N LEU A 40 -17.17 6.90 11.68
CA LEU A 40 -16.48 7.39 10.48
C LEU A 40 -15.34 8.32 10.82
N ILE A 41 -14.23 8.16 10.13
CA ILE A 41 -13.15 9.13 10.05
C ILE A 41 -13.38 9.96 8.78
N LEU A 42 -13.63 11.25 8.94
CA LEU A 42 -13.75 12.15 7.79
C LEU A 42 -12.37 12.51 7.27
N HIS A 43 -12.14 12.35 5.97
CA HIS A 43 -10.83 12.62 5.38
C HIS A 43 -10.47 14.11 5.40
N ASP A 44 -11.49 14.99 5.34
CA ASP A 44 -11.27 16.43 5.41
C ASP A 44 -10.76 16.90 6.79
N ASP A 45 -11.04 16.12 7.86
CA ASP A 45 -10.46 16.39 9.19
C ASP A 45 -8.99 15.98 9.27
N VAL A 46 -8.49 15.21 8.31
CA VAL A 46 -7.11 14.69 8.21
C VAL A 46 -6.27 15.47 7.21
N ILE A 47 -6.84 15.80 6.06
CA ILE A 47 -6.16 16.57 5.01
C ILE A 47 -5.71 17.92 5.57
N GLY A 48 -4.44 18.26 5.35
CA GLY A 48 -3.82 19.46 5.89
C GLY A 48 -3.26 19.33 7.31
N LYS A 49 -3.47 18.20 7.98
CA LYS A 49 -2.85 17.92 9.30
C LYS A 49 -1.48 17.28 9.14
N THR A 50 -0.69 17.35 10.20
CA THR A 50 0.62 16.67 10.27
C THR A 50 0.48 15.25 10.80
N GLU A 51 1.45 14.41 10.50
CA GLU A 51 1.54 13.07 11.10
C GLU A 51 1.56 13.14 12.62
N GLY A 52 0.99 12.13 13.27
CA GLY A 52 0.83 12.08 14.72
C GLY A 52 -0.41 12.83 15.22
N THR A 53 -1.14 13.52 14.34
CA THR A 53 -2.41 14.15 14.75
C THR A 53 -3.39 13.07 15.19
N VAL A 54 -4.07 13.33 16.32
CA VAL A 54 -5.18 12.48 16.79
C VAL A 54 -6.49 13.08 16.31
N ILE A 55 -7.30 12.25 15.67
CA ILE A 55 -8.63 12.60 15.17
C ILE A 55 -9.71 11.78 15.87
N LEU A 56 -10.92 12.30 15.89
CA LEU A 56 -12.07 11.64 16.48
C LEU A 56 -13.00 11.13 15.40
N THR A 57 -13.52 9.92 15.61
CA THR A 57 -14.61 9.43 14.74
C THR A 57 -15.88 10.20 14.96
N VAL A 58 -16.67 10.39 13.89
CA VAL A 58 -18.02 10.92 13.96
C VAL A 58 -19.08 9.81 13.86
N HIS A 59 -20.31 10.11 14.27
CA HIS A 59 -21.42 9.15 14.14
C HIS A 59 -21.66 8.79 12.68
N ALA A 60 -21.74 7.49 12.38
CA ALA A 60 -22.31 7.00 11.13
C ALA A 60 -23.70 6.45 11.40
N LYS A 61 -24.71 6.96 10.72
CA LYS A 61 -25.97 6.21 10.58
C LYS A 61 -25.73 5.07 9.60
N CYS A 62 -25.55 3.86 10.12
CA CYS A 62 -25.40 2.64 9.30
C CYS A 62 -26.78 2.15 8.81
N GLU A 63 -27.50 2.93 8.01
CA GLU A 63 -28.75 2.46 7.40
C GLU A 63 -28.54 1.68 6.09
N ALA A 64 -27.39 1.86 5.41
CA ALA A 64 -27.19 1.33 4.05
C ALA A 64 -26.52 -0.05 3.96
N GLN A 65 -25.80 -0.52 4.96
CA GLN A 65 -25.08 -1.81 4.87
C GLN A 65 -25.84 -3.01 5.40
N VAL A 66 -26.89 -2.81 6.18
CA VAL A 66 -27.68 -3.88 6.79
C VAL A 66 -28.50 -4.66 5.76
N ASN A 67 -28.91 -4.01 4.66
CA ASN A 67 -29.74 -4.64 3.64
C ASN A 67 -28.98 -5.52 2.63
N GLN A 68 -27.66 -5.47 2.59
CA GLN A 68 -26.89 -6.23 1.59
C GLN A 68 -26.29 -7.55 2.08
N VAL A 69 -26.16 -7.77 3.38
CA VAL A 69 -25.38 -8.92 3.90
C VAL A 69 -26.28 -10.06 4.42
N TYR A 70 -27.53 -9.83 4.80
CA TYR A 70 -28.43 -10.89 5.31
C TYR A 70 -29.86 -10.72 4.80
N PRO A 71 -30.19 -11.25 3.62
CA PRO A 71 -31.54 -11.07 3.08
C PRO A 71 -32.65 -11.87 3.79
N GLU A 72 -32.33 -12.85 4.62
CA GLU A 72 -33.37 -13.71 5.24
C GLU A 72 -32.96 -14.28 6.59
N LYS A 73 -33.02 -13.52 7.65
CA LYS A 73 -33.23 -14.11 8.99
C LYS A 73 -34.07 -13.19 9.89
N ASP A 74 -35.27 -13.66 10.16
CA ASP A 74 -36.17 -13.23 11.24
C ASP A 74 -36.79 -11.83 11.14
N LYS A 75 -37.90 -11.75 10.40
CA LYS A 75 -38.76 -10.56 10.27
C LYS A 75 -39.40 -10.07 11.60
N ASN A 76 -39.21 -10.79 12.69
CA ASN A 76 -39.85 -10.52 13.97
C ASN A 76 -38.95 -10.05 15.12
N LYS A 77 -37.66 -9.84 14.87
CA LYS A 77 -36.78 -9.23 15.88
C LYS A 77 -36.59 -7.75 15.59
N PRO A 78 -36.94 -6.85 16.53
CA PRO A 78 -36.64 -5.45 16.38
C PRO A 78 -35.10 -5.32 16.30
N TRP A 79 -34.60 -4.75 15.19
CA TRP A 79 -33.23 -4.44 14.99
C TRP A 79 -32.72 -3.52 16.10
N LYS A 80 -31.83 -3.98 16.94
CA LYS A 80 -31.06 -3.08 17.78
C LYS A 80 -30.11 -2.33 16.82
N SER A 81 -30.44 -1.08 16.55
CA SER A 81 -29.50 -0.19 15.87
C SER A 81 -28.19 -0.22 16.64
N SER A 82 -27.14 -0.76 16.05
CA SER A 82 -25.81 -0.58 16.61
C SER A 82 -25.52 0.91 16.53
N ARG A 83 -25.59 1.61 17.66
CA ARG A 83 -25.17 3.01 17.74
C ARG A 83 -23.70 3.04 17.36
N ALA A 84 -23.39 3.58 16.20
CA ALA A 84 -22.03 3.98 15.92
C ALA A 84 -21.68 5.09 16.92
N ILE A 85 -20.85 4.76 17.89
CA ILE A 85 -20.44 5.67 18.95
C ILE A 85 -19.27 6.46 18.39
N GLY A 86 -19.50 7.68 17.95
CA GLY A 86 -18.45 8.62 17.60
C GLY A 86 -17.56 8.97 18.82
N GLY A 87 -16.46 9.69 18.57
CA GLY A 87 -15.54 10.14 19.64
C GLY A 87 -14.43 9.13 19.96
N TRP A 88 -14.21 8.11 19.13
CA TRP A 88 -13.07 7.23 19.27
C TRP A 88 -11.83 7.84 18.61
N GLU A 89 -10.70 7.79 19.33
CA GLU A 89 -9.46 8.39 18.90
C GLU A 89 -8.65 7.49 17.97
N TYR A 90 -8.13 8.08 16.91
CA TYR A 90 -7.18 7.47 15.98
C TYR A 90 -6.00 8.41 15.75
N ALA A 91 -4.78 7.90 15.97
CA ALA A 91 -3.57 8.58 15.50
C ALA A 91 -3.40 8.35 13.99
N VAL A 92 -3.05 9.41 13.26
CA VAL A 92 -2.87 9.36 11.81
C VAL A 92 -1.40 9.42 11.48
N MET A 93 -0.91 8.45 10.72
CA MET A 93 0.48 8.37 10.28
C MET A 93 0.55 8.01 8.78
N ARG A 94 1.63 8.37 8.11
CA ARG A 94 1.98 7.72 6.85
C ARG A 94 2.39 6.29 7.14
N PRO A 95 1.93 5.29 6.38
CA PRO A 95 2.30 3.90 6.63
C PRO A 95 3.81 3.71 6.39
N ARG A 96 4.47 2.96 7.26
CA ARG A 96 5.82 2.47 6.97
C ARG A 96 5.75 1.53 5.76
N LEU A 97 6.86 1.34 5.05
CA LEU A 97 6.89 0.46 3.89
C LEU A 97 6.34 -0.95 4.18
N ALA A 98 6.69 -1.52 5.34
CA ALA A 98 6.16 -2.80 5.77
C ALA A 98 4.62 -2.79 5.96
N ASP A 99 4.05 -1.74 6.56
CA ASP A 99 2.60 -1.60 6.73
C ASP A 99 1.91 -1.36 5.37
N TYR A 100 2.58 -0.63 4.48
CA TYR A 100 2.12 -0.42 3.10
C TYR A 100 1.98 -1.74 2.34
N VAL A 101 3.04 -2.53 2.30
CA VAL A 101 3.08 -3.85 1.63
C VAL A 101 1.96 -4.76 2.15
N LEU A 102 1.71 -4.78 3.46
CA LEU A 102 0.67 -5.60 4.05
C LEU A 102 -0.76 -5.14 3.71
N SER A 103 -0.93 -3.87 3.32
CA SER A 103 -2.25 -3.23 3.09
C SER A 103 -2.52 -2.84 1.63
N MET A 104 -1.53 -2.96 0.73
CA MET A 104 -1.70 -2.62 -0.67
C MET A 104 -2.63 -3.59 -1.42
N PRO A 105 -3.28 -3.19 -2.52
CA PRO A 105 -4.02 -4.08 -3.40
C PRO A 105 -3.18 -5.28 -3.86
N ARG A 106 -3.80 -6.45 -3.90
CA ARG A 106 -3.12 -7.70 -4.26
C ARG A 106 -3.73 -8.32 -5.52
N GLY A 107 -2.89 -8.60 -6.51
CA GLY A 107 -3.21 -9.45 -7.64
C GLY A 107 -2.70 -10.88 -7.45
N ALA A 108 -1.57 -11.04 -6.76
CA ALA A 108 -0.93 -12.30 -6.40
C ALA A 108 -0.60 -12.33 -4.90
N GLN A 109 -0.20 -13.50 -4.41
CA GLN A 109 0.36 -13.65 -3.08
C GLN A 109 1.63 -12.78 -2.97
N ILE A 110 1.83 -12.15 -1.81
CA ILE A 110 2.98 -11.29 -1.57
C ILE A 110 4.03 -12.01 -0.73
N MET A 111 5.31 -11.69 -0.97
CA MET A 111 6.35 -11.96 0.00
C MET A 111 6.17 -11.06 1.22
N TYR A 112 6.28 -11.63 2.42
CA TYR A 112 6.09 -10.85 3.65
C TYR A 112 7.28 -9.94 3.96
N PRO A 113 7.08 -8.78 4.61
CA PRO A 113 8.13 -7.81 4.88
C PRO A 113 9.36 -8.38 5.60
N LYS A 114 9.17 -9.38 6.49
CA LYS A 114 10.29 -10.05 7.17
C LYS A 114 11.20 -10.81 6.22
N ASP A 115 10.64 -11.45 5.20
CA ASP A 115 11.37 -12.23 4.22
C ASP A 115 12.02 -11.29 3.18
N ILE A 116 11.31 -10.25 2.77
CA ILE A 116 11.86 -9.18 1.91
C ILE A 116 13.09 -8.52 2.58
N ALA A 117 13.01 -8.23 3.88
CA ALA A 117 14.14 -7.65 4.61
C ALA A 117 15.36 -8.57 4.61
N GLN A 118 15.17 -9.89 4.74
CA GLN A 118 16.25 -10.86 4.63
C GLN A 118 16.85 -10.91 3.22
N VAL A 119 16.01 -10.90 2.20
CA VAL A 119 16.46 -10.88 0.80
C VAL A 119 17.33 -9.66 0.53
N ILE A 120 16.89 -8.46 0.92
CA ILE A 120 17.65 -7.22 0.73
C ILE A 120 18.98 -7.29 1.52
N GLN A 121 18.94 -7.72 2.78
CA GLN A 121 20.13 -7.79 3.63
C GLN A 121 21.12 -8.84 3.17
N LEU A 122 20.66 -10.06 2.89
CA LEU A 122 21.54 -11.16 2.47
C LEU A 122 22.02 -11.02 1.02
N GLY A 123 21.18 -10.42 0.17
CA GLY A 123 21.54 -10.06 -1.20
C GLY A 123 22.49 -8.87 -1.31
N ASP A 124 22.80 -8.21 -0.17
CA ASP A 124 23.63 -7.01 -0.12
C ASP A 124 23.14 -5.92 -1.10
N ILE A 125 21.82 -5.72 -1.15
CA ILE A 125 21.20 -4.75 -2.05
C ILE A 125 21.27 -3.36 -1.42
N ARG A 126 21.90 -2.41 -2.13
CA ARG A 126 22.20 -1.08 -1.60
C ARG A 126 21.88 0.03 -2.60
N SER A 127 21.81 1.24 -2.09
CA SER A 127 21.59 2.45 -2.88
C SER A 127 22.65 2.60 -3.97
N GLY A 128 22.19 2.85 -5.20
CA GLY A 128 23.02 2.99 -6.39
C GLY A 128 23.19 1.71 -7.19
N MET A 129 22.76 0.56 -6.69
CA MET A 129 22.81 -0.69 -7.41
C MET A 129 21.75 -0.80 -8.50
N ARG A 130 22.06 -1.60 -9.52
CA ARG A 130 21.15 -1.99 -10.60
C ARG A 130 20.71 -3.41 -10.37
N VAL A 131 19.41 -3.57 -10.13
CA VAL A 131 18.82 -4.87 -9.77
C VAL A 131 17.86 -5.31 -10.86
N LEU A 132 17.90 -6.58 -11.19
CA LEU A 132 16.89 -7.25 -12.03
C LEU A 132 15.98 -8.07 -11.13
N GLU A 133 14.67 -7.82 -11.21
CA GLU A 133 13.64 -8.63 -10.56
C GLU A 133 12.83 -9.39 -11.61
N SER A 134 12.58 -10.67 -11.36
CA SER A 134 11.67 -11.49 -12.15
C SER A 134 10.54 -11.96 -11.28
N GLY A 135 9.29 -11.72 -11.74
CA GLY A 135 8.09 -12.05 -10.98
C GLY A 135 7.62 -10.91 -10.07
N ALA A 136 7.00 -9.88 -10.67
CA ALA A 136 6.48 -8.72 -9.93
C ALA A 136 5.35 -9.07 -8.96
N GLY A 137 4.47 -9.96 -9.38
CA GLY A 137 3.25 -10.26 -8.66
C GLY A 137 2.45 -9.02 -8.30
N SER A 138 2.32 -8.72 -7.02
CA SER A 138 1.66 -7.50 -6.52
C SER A 138 2.62 -6.31 -6.32
N GLY A 139 3.91 -6.45 -6.62
CA GLY A 139 4.94 -5.42 -6.45
C GLY A 139 5.45 -5.26 -5.02
N ALA A 140 5.24 -6.24 -4.15
CA ALA A 140 5.70 -6.16 -2.77
C ALA A 140 7.22 -6.10 -2.66
N MET A 141 7.92 -7.00 -3.35
CA MET A 141 9.37 -6.99 -3.45
C MET A 141 9.84 -5.76 -4.21
N SER A 142 9.20 -5.44 -5.35
CA SER A 142 9.55 -4.32 -6.22
C SER A 142 9.61 -2.99 -5.48
N VAL A 143 8.59 -2.65 -4.68
CA VAL A 143 8.57 -1.39 -3.92
C VAL A 143 9.70 -1.34 -2.88
N ASN A 144 10.05 -2.48 -2.27
CA ASN A 144 11.17 -2.55 -1.33
C ASN A 144 12.53 -2.48 -2.04
N LEU A 145 12.68 -3.10 -3.20
CA LEU A 145 13.89 -2.98 -4.01
C LEU A 145 14.09 -1.55 -4.51
N LEU A 146 13.02 -0.90 -4.99
CA LEU A 146 13.05 0.50 -5.39
C LEU A 146 13.50 1.42 -4.26
N ASP A 147 13.00 1.18 -3.04
CA ASP A 147 13.41 1.94 -1.85
C ASP A 147 14.90 1.69 -1.50
N ALA A 148 15.34 0.43 -1.57
CA ALA A 148 16.71 0.06 -1.26
C ALA A 148 17.73 0.62 -2.25
N VAL A 149 17.47 0.53 -3.57
CA VAL A 149 18.39 1.04 -4.60
C VAL A 149 18.35 2.57 -4.71
N GLY A 150 17.17 3.15 -4.47
CA GLY A 150 16.96 4.61 -4.53
C GLY A 150 17.19 5.21 -5.91
N GLU A 151 17.05 6.53 -6.02
CA GLU A 151 17.13 7.29 -7.28
C GLU A 151 18.49 7.19 -8.00
N ARG A 152 19.55 6.81 -7.28
CA ARG A 152 20.89 6.61 -7.86
C ARG A 152 21.10 5.22 -8.41
N GLY A 153 20.23 4.28 -8.07
CA GLY A 153 20.20 2.93 -8.58
C GLY A 153 19.19 2.74 -9.70
N HIS A 154 18.90 1.50 -10.00
CA HIS A 154 17.91 1.16 -11.02
C HIS A 154 17.28 -0.21 -10.72
N LEU A 155 15.98 -0.33 -10.89
CA LEU A 155 15.27 -1.60 -10.87
C LEU A 155 14.70 -1.88 -12.25
N THR A 156 15.14 -2.96 -12.87
CA THR A 156 14.46 -3.55 -14.03
C THR A 156 13.63 -4.72 -13.55
N MET A 157 12.35 -4.73 -13.86
CA MET A 157 11.42 -5.78 -13.45
C MET A 157 10.78 -6.43 -14.67
N ILE A 158 10.73 -7.76 -14.65
CA ILE A 158 10.08 -8.57 -15.67
C ILE A 158 8.87 -9.27 -15.05
N GLU A 159 7.70 -9.12 -15.63
CA GLU A 159 6.48 -9.84 -15.23
C GLU A 159 5.85 -10.49 -16.46
N LEU A 160 5.60 -11.79 -16.35
CA LEU A 160 5.00 -12.55 -17.44
C LEU A 160 3.56 -12.11 -17.71
N ARG A 161 2.81 -11.78 -16.66
CA ARG A 161 1.35 -11.51 -16.74
C ARG A 161 1.06 -10.02 -16.73
N PRO A 162 0.51 -9.46 -17.83
CA PRO A 162 0.24 -8.02 -17.93
C PRO A 162 -0.67 -7.48 -16.83
N GLU A 163 -1.61 -8.29 -16.33
CA GLU A 163 -2.51 -7.90 -15.23
C GLU A 163 -1.76 -7.68 -13.92
N PHE A 164 -0.73 -8.48 -13.62
CA PHE A 164 0.08 -8.29 -12.43
C PHE A 164 1.06 -7.13 -12.57
N ALA A 165 1.64 -6.96 -13.75
CA ALA A 165 2.46 -5.79 -14.06
C ALA A 165 1.69 -4.49 -13.77
N LYS A 166 0.41 -4.40 -14.17
CA LYS A 166 -0.45 -3.25 -13.87
C LYS A 166 -0.68 -3.05 -12.38
N VAL A 167 -0.89 -4.15 -11.62
CA VAL A 167 -1.06 -4.07 -10.15
C VAL A 167 0.22 -3.58 -9.49
N ALA A 168 1.37 -4.13 -9.85
CA ALA A 168 2.67 -3.70 -9.33
C ALA A 168 2.95 -2.23 -9.63
N GLN A 169 2.67 -1.79 -10.87
CA GLN A 169 2.83 -0.39 -11.28
C GLN A 169 1.91 0.54 -10.49
N ALA A 170 0.64 0.17 -10.33
CA ALA A 170 -0.31 0.97 -9.55
C ALA A 170 0.11 1.08 -8.09
N ASN A 171 0.60 -0.02 -7.49
CA ASN A 171 1.09 -0.02 -6.11
C ASN A 171 2.34 0.83 -5.95
N ALA A 172 3.32 0.74 -6.84
CA ALA A 172 4.50 1.60 -6.78
C ALA A 172 4.12 3.08 -6.96
N THR A 173 3.29 3.40 -7.95
CA THR A 173 2.81 4.76 -8.19
C THR A 173 2.08 5.31 -6.96
N LEU A 174 1.21 4.50 -6.31
CA LEU A 174 0.50 4.93 -5.10
C LEU A 174 1.46 5.19 -3.92
N TYR A 175 2.52 4.38 -3.80
CA TYR A 175 3.50 4.54 -2.72
C TYR A 175 4.38 5.78 -2.92
N TYR A 176 4.87 6.01 -4.15
CA TYR A 176 5.77 7.11 -4.46
C TYR A 176 5.05 8.42 -4.81
N GLY A 177 3.76 8.38 -5.12
CA GLY A 177 2.96 9.50 -5.63
C GLY A 177 2.97 9.58 -7.16
N GLU A 178 4.05 9.08 -7.79
CA GLU A 178 4.23 8.95 -9.23
C GLU A 178 5.05 7.70 -9.54
N ALA A 179 5.13 7.30 -10.80
CA ALA A 179 5.98 6.18 -11.20
C ALA A 179 7.46 6.58 -11.05
N PRO A 180 8.27 5.80 -10.28
CA PRO A 180 9.69 6.11 -10.10
C PRO A 180 10.44 6.12 -11.43
N SER A 181 11.25 7.14 -11.68
CA SER A 181 12.04 7.25 -12.91
C SER A 181 13.22 6.25 -12.99
N TRP A 182 13.57 5.64 -11.86
CA TRP A 182 14.62 4.59 -11.77
C TRP A 182 14.05 3.18 -11.83
N TRP A 183 12.87 3.01 -12.43
CA TRP A 183 12.18 1.75 -12.59
C TRP A 183 11.75 1.51 -14.03
N ASP A 184 12.18 0.35 -14.56
CA ASP A 184 11.70 -0.21 -15.81
C ASP A 184 10.87 -1.47 -15.55
N LEU A 185 9.61 -1.43 -15.94
CA LEU A 185 8.71 -2.58 -15.90
C LEU A 185 8.53 -3.12 -17.31
N LYS A 186 8.97 -4.35 -17.52
CA LYS A 186 8.85 -5.08 -18.78
C LYS A 186 7.87 -6.24 -18.63
N THR A 187 7.01 -6.41 -19.62
CA THR A 187 6.06 -7.53 -19.64
C THR A 187 6.49 -8.55 -20.67
N GLY A 188 6.61 -9.82 -20.26
CA GLY A 188 6.97 -10.91 -21.17
C GLY A 188 7.60 -12.08 -20.43
N ASP A 189 7.92 -13.12 -21.18
CA ASP A 189 8.69 -14.26 -20.72
C ASP A 189 10.11 -13.82 -20.30
N PHE A 190 10.60 -14.37 -19.16
CA PHE A 190 11.88 -13.97 -18.62
C PHE A 190 13.03 -14.16 -19.60
N ASP A 191 13.16 -15.35 -20.19
CA ASP A 191 14.28 -15.65 -21.07
C ASP A 191 14.30 -14.74 -22.30
N SER A 192 13.12 -14.50 -22.87
CA SER A 192 12.96 -13.63 -24.05
C SER A 192 13.31 -12.19 -23.73
N VAL A 193 12.80 -11.65 -22.62
CA VAL A 193 13.04 -10.25 -22.23
C VAL A 193 14.48 -10.06 -21.73
N ALA A 194 15.00 -11.02 -20.96
CA ALA A 194 16.37 -10.95 -20.44
C ALA A 194 17.42 -10.95 -21.55
N ALA A 195 17.17 -11.68 -22.65
CA ALA A 195 18.06 -11.70 -23.83
C ALA A 195 18.20 -10.32 -24.52
N GLU A 196 17.25 -9.41 -24.30
CA GLU A 196 17.27 -8.05 -24.85
C GLU A 196 17.96 -7.05 -23.91
N LEU A 197 18.30 -7.47 -22.67
CA LEU A 197 18.90 -6.59 -21.69
C LEU A 197 20.42 -6.51 -21.90
N PRO A 198 21.06 -5.39 -21.49
CA PRO A 198 22.51 -5.23 -21.62
C PRO A 198 23.26 -6.28 -20.81
N GLU A 199 24.28 -6.88 -21.39
CA GLU A 199 25.19 -7.78 -20.70
C GLU A 199 25.96 -7.04 -19.59
N HIS A 200 26.26 -7.73 -18.49
CA HIS A 200 27.02 -7.22 -17.35
C HIS A 200 26.49 -5.91 -16.74
N TRP A 201 25.19 -5.65 -16.90
CA TRP A 201 24.56 -4.40 -16.42
C TRP A 201 24.12 -4.47 -14.97
N PHE A 202 23.68 -5.64 -14.50
CA PHE A 202 23.08 -5.82 -13.20
C PHE A 202 24.09 -6.24 -12.12
N ASP A 203 23.97 -5.61 -10.93
CA ASP A 203 24.75 -5.98 -9.75
C ASP A 203 24.12 -7.17 -9.02
N ARG A 204 22.80 -7.31 -9.08
CA ARG A 204 22.01 -8.39 -8.43
C ARG A 204 20.84 -8.80 -9.30
N ILE A 205 20.47 -10.07 -9.17
CA ILE A 205 19.27 -10.64 -9.81
C ILE A 205 18.44 -11.31 -8.74
N MET A 206 17.15 -10.95 -8.70
CA MET A 206 16.13 -11.56 -7.85
C MET A 206 15.14 -12.30 -8.75
N HIS A 207 15.14 -13.62 -8.63
CA HIS A 207 14.26 -14.48 -9.43
C HIS A 207 13.36 -15.26 -8.48
N ASP A 208 12.03 -15.15 -8.66
CA ASP A 208 10.99 -15.86 -7.88
C ASP A 208 10.14 -16.77 -8.80
#